data_3851357115fba89d7de29294ca59a4e6
#
_entry.id   3851357115fba89d7de29294ca59a4e6
#
_cell.length_a   1.000
_cell.length_b   1.000
_cell.length_c   1.000
_cell.angle_alpha   90.00
_cell.angle_beta   90.00
_cell.angle_gamma   90.00
#
_symmetry.space_group_name_H-M   'P 1'
#
loop_
_entity.id
_entity.type
_entity.pdbx_description
1 polymer ?
#
loop_
_entity_poly.entity_id
_entity_poly.type
_entity_poly.pdbx_seq_one_letter_code
_entity_poly.pdbx_strand_id
1 'polypeptide(L)'
;MWAMKTLLFPMRAAQFCVAALTLWVAAPSAATTLQILSVSGKSSAQFMIDGVRRDARLGMFTDEGLLLEKVNDDTVSFHYNGLPQRMRLGEITVVDSQTQGLISHQIRADQKNKYLTPALVNGGNLNAEIDRTADVIVIPVADADRLNLQYKDKKSRVFQAPKQTIVETKDGKEVKTVIEPKDKDGKPLTYKTYTLQLNSIRIGAVDIYGVSAIVSEKPGLTNTVVGRDFLKRVAPSWNNRILTLVRR
;
A
#
# COMPACT_ATOMS: atom_id res chain seq x y z
N MET A 1 -52.86 56.34 -55.91
CA MET A 1 -51.52 55.83 -55.65
C MET A 1 -51.55 55.12 -54.28
N TRP A 2 -51.65 53.84 -54.31
CA TRP A 2 -51.84 53.00 -53.10
C TRP A 2 -50.49 52.41 -52.72
N ALA A 3 -50.04 52.64 -51.46
CA ALA A 3 -48.85 52.04 -50.93
C ALA A 3 -49.23 50.79 -50.13
N MET A 4 -48.81 49.61 -50.62
CA MET A 4 -48.93 48.33 -49.91
C MET A 4 -47.91 48.27 -48.80
N LYS A 5 -48.40 48.17 -47.53
CA LYS A 5 -47.57 47.85 -46.37
C LYS A 5 -47.42 46.34 -46.29
N THR A 6 -46.19 45.87 -46.47
CA THR A 6 -45.81 44.47 -46.24
C THR A 6 -45.57 44.25 -44.76
N LEU A 7 -46.38 43.37 -44.14
CA LEU A 7 -46.23 42.89 -42.77
C LEU A 7 -45.21 41.73 -42.74
N LEU A 8 -44.04 41.98 -42.15
CA LEU A 8 -43.07 40.93 -41.82
C LEU A 8 -43.46 40.30 -40.49
N PHE A 9 -43.80 39.02 -40.52
CA PHE A 9 -43.93 38.18 -39.31
C PHE A 9 -42.56 37.65 -38.91
N PRO A 10 -42.12 37.73 -37.63
CA PRO A 10 -40.91 37.05 -37.21
C PRO A 10 -41.21 35.58 -36.91
N MET A 11 -40.60 34.68 -37.69
CA MET A 11 -40.55 33.26 -37.41
C MET A 11 -39.75 33.04 -36.11
N ARG A 12 -40.44 32.65 -35.07
CA ARG A 12 -39.82 32.12 -33.86
C ARG A 12 -39.26 30.72 -34.15
N ALA A 13 -37.92 30.61 -34.19
CA ALA A 13 -37.21 29.34 -34.21
C ALA A 13 -37.44 28.60 -32.87
N ALA A 14 -38.20 27.54 -32.88
CA ALA A 14 -38.30 26.62 -31.77
C ALA A 14 -37.01 25.80 -31.68
N GLN A 15 -36.17 26.12 -30.70
CA GLN A 15 -35.02 25.28 -30.33
C GLN A 15 -35.55 24.00 -29.64
N PHE A 16 -35.49 22.90 -30.35
CA PHE A 16 -35.64 21.55 -29.78
C PHE A 16 -34.36 21.21 -29.00
N CYS A 17 -34.41 21.34 -27.68
CA CYS A 17 -33.43 20.72 -26.81
C CYS A 17 -33.61 19.20 -26.84
N VAL A 18 -32.79 18.52 -27.60
CA VAL A 18 -32.66 17.05 -27.55
C VAL A 18 -31.85 16.77 -26.29
N ALA A 19 -32.51 16.43 -25.18
CA ALA A 19 -31.88 15.89 -24.00
C ALA A 19 -31.37 14.48 -24.32
N ALA A 20 -30.07 14.35 -24.59
CA ALA A 20 -29.41 13.07 -24.70
C ALA A 20 -29.44 12.40 -23.31
N LEU A 21 -30.37 11.49 -23.09
CA LEU A 21 -30.34 10.55 -21.98
C LEU A 21 -29.16 9.61 -22.22
N THR A 22 -28.02 9.89 -21.59
CA THR A 22 -26.94 8.91 -21.46
C THR A 22 -27.39 7.82 -20.52
N LEU A 23 -27.88 6.71 -21.08
CA LEU A 23 -28.06 5.47 -20.33
C LEU A 23 -26.65 5.01 -19.86
N TRP A 24 -26.38 5.20 -18.59
CA TRP A 24 -25.28 4.51 -17.92
C TRP A 24 -25.67 3.03 -17.86
N VAL A 25 -25.16 2.26 -18.82
CA VAL A 25 -25.20 0.80 -18.73
C VAL A 25 -24.19 0.44 -17.66
N ALA A 26 -24.70 0.13 -16.47
CA ALA A 26 -23.88 -0.50 -15.43
C ALA A 26 -23.34 -1.81 -16.00
N ALA A 27 -22.01 -1.92 -16.15
CA ALA A 27 -21.40 -3.17 -16.56
C ALA A 27 -21.83 -4.26 -15.53
N PRO A 28 -22.26 -5.45 -15.99
CA PRO A 28 -22.59 -6.53 -15.08
C PRO A 28 -21.35 -6.86 -14.24
N SER A 29 -21.48 -6.82 -12.94
CA SER A 29 -20.44 -7.30 -12.05
C SER A 29 -20.27 -8.78 -12.29
N ALA A 30 -19.08 -9.18 -12.72
CA ALA A 30 -18.78 -10.60 -12.93
C ALA A 30 -18.62 -11.27 -11.55
N ALA A 31 -19.52 -12.21 -11.25
CA ALA A 31 -19.35 -13.09 -10.10
C ALA A 31 -18.22 -14.07 -10.38
N THR A 32 -17.29 -14.23 -9.43
CA THR A 32 -16.17 -15.17 -9.55
C THR A 32 -16.51 -16.53 -8.92
N THR A 33 -16.31 -17.59 -9.66
CA THR A 33 -16.49 -18.95 -9.17
C THR A 33 -15.18 -19.50 -8.59
N LEU A 34 -15.20 -19.89 -7.32
CA LEU A 34 -14.08 -20.49 -6.62
C LEU A 34 -14.37 -21.94 -6.30
N GLN A 35 -13.41 -22.83 -6.55
CA GLN A 35 -13.46 -24.25 -6.17
C GLN A 35 -12.09 -24.69 -5.64
N ILE A 36 -12.07 -25.48 -4.57
CA ILE A 36 -10.84 -26.12 -4.07
C ILE A 36 -10.72 -27.49 -4.76
N LEU A 37 -9.66 -27.68 -5.53
CA LEU A 37 -9.41 -28.91 -6.27
C LEU A 37 -8.62 -29.94 -5.46
N SER A 38 -7.59 -29.47 -4.76
CA SER A 38 -6.73 -30.34 -3.95
C SER A 38 -6.02 -29.54 -2.87
N VAL A 39 -5.57 -30.24 -1.85
CA VAL A 39 -4.76 -29.74 -0.75
C VAL A 39 -3.46 -30.54 -0.74
N SER A 40 -2.31 -29.87 -0.65
CA SER A 40 -1.00 -30.53 -0.59
C SER A 40 -0.29 -30.14 0.70
N GLY A 41 -0.29 -31.07 1.65
CA GLY A 41 0.22 -30.85 2.99
C GLY A 41 -0.53 -29.71 3.72
N LYS A 42 0.18 -29.00 4.59
CA LYS A 42 -0.36 -27.84 5.36
C LYS A 42 0.05 -26.47 4.79
N SER A 43 0.64 -26.45 3.59
CA SER A 43 1.28 -25.25 3.06
C SER A 43 0.79 -24.82 1.69
N SER A 44 0.01 -25.64 0.98
CA SER A 44 -0.48 -25.26 -0.34
C SER A 44 -1.84 -25.89 -0.65
N ALA A 45 -2.60 -25.22 -1.51
CA ALA A 45 -3.86 -25.70 -2.04
C ALA A 45 -3.99 -25.29 -3.51
N GLN A 46 -4.71 -26.08 -4.28
CA GLN A 46 -5.00 -25.82 -5.68
C GLN A 46 -6.45 -25.38 -5.81
N PHE A 47 -6.64 -24.26 -6.43
CA PHE A 47 -7.95 -23.65 -6.69
C PHE A 47 -8.29 -23.67 -8.18
N MET A 48 -9.56 -23.72 -8.48
CA MET A 48 -10.12 -23.27 -9.76
C MET A 48 -10.79 -21.93 -9.55
N ILE A 49 -10.36 -20.90 -10.26
CA ILE A 49 -10.88 -19.54 -10.21
C ILE A 49 -11.41 -19.23 -11.62
N ASP A 50 -12.71 -19.08 -11.77
CA ASP A 50 -13.37 -18.85 -13.06
C ASP A 50 -12.94 -19.86 -14.14
N GLY A 51 -12.82 -21.13 -13.77
CA GLY A 51 -12.41 -22.21 -14.68
C GLY A 51 -10.90 -22.30 -14.92
N VAL A 52 -10.09 -21.43 -14.33
CA VAL A 52 -8.63 -21.45 -14.44
C VAL A 52 -7.99 -22.03 -13.18
N ARG A 53 -7.12 -23.03 -13.34
CA ARG A 53 -6.41 -23.66 -12.24
C ARG A 53 -5.30 -22.76 -11.72
N ARG A 54 -5.23 -22.62 -10.37
CA ARG A 54 -4.24 -21.81 -9.65
C ARG A 54 -3.67 -22.57 -8.46
N ASP A 55 -2.37 -22.46 -8.27
CA ASP A 55 -1.68 -22.97 -7.08
C ASP A 55 -1.49 -21.84 -6.08
N ALA A 56 -2.04 -22.00 -4.88
CA ALA A 56 -1.87 -21.06 -3.77
C ALA A 56 -0.94 -21.65 -2.71
N ARG A 57 -0.01 -20.85 -2.21
CA ARG A 57 0.88 -21.19 -1.12
C ARG A 57 0.55 -20.38 0.12
N LEU A 58 0.74 -20.97 1.28
CA LEU A 58 0.47 -20.35 2.57
C LEU A 58 1.21 -19.00 2.69
N GLY A 59 0.48 -17.94 3.03
CA GLY A 59 1.00 -16.59 3.16
C GLY A 59 1.33 -15.87 1.85
N MET A 60 1.02 -16.46 0.68
CA MET A 60 1.26 -15.86 -0.63
C MET A 60 -0.05 -15.54 -1.33
N PHE A 61 -0.06 -14.43 -2.08
CA PHE A 61 -1.17 -14.09 -2.97
C PHE A 61 -1.02 -14.78 -4.32
N THR A 62 -2.14 -15.19 -4.91
CA THR A 62 -2.22 -15.48 -6.34
C THR A 62 -2.41 -14.18 -7.13
N ASP A 63 -2.24 -14.24 -8.45
CA ASP A 63 -2.44 -13.07 -9.33
C ASP A 63 -3.88 -12.54 -9.27
N GLU A 64 -4.84 -13.40 -8.95
CA GLU A 64 -6.26 -13.06 -8.81
C GLU A 64 -6.63 -12.50 -7.42
N GLY A 65 -5.67 -12.30 -6.53
CA GLY A 65 -5.89 -11.69 -5.22
C GLY A 65 -6.36 -12.67 -4.13
N LEU A 66 -6.13 -13.98 -4.30
CA LEU A 66 -6.38 -14.98 -3.26
C LEU A 66 -5.14 -15.10 -2.36
N LEU A 67 -5.31 -14.91 -1.05
CA LEU A 67 -4.29 -15.12 -0.02
C LEU A 67 -4.63 -16.37 0.80
N LEU A 68 -3.78 -17.40 0.72
CA LEU A 68 -3.94 -18.61 1.52
C LEU A 68 -3.45 -18.38 2.94
N GLU A 69 -4.33 -18.54 3.95
CA GLU A 69 -4.00 -18.32 5.37
C GLU A 69 -3.79 -19.60 6.16
N LYS A 70 -4.61 -20.60 5.91
CA LYS A 70 -4.54 -21.87 6.66
C LYS A 70 -5.02 -23.01 5.80
N VAL A 71 -4.31 -24.12 5.90
CA VAL A 71 -4.64 -25.38 5.22
C VAL A 71 -4.78 -26.47 6.29
N ASN A 72 -5.93 -27.11 6.33
CA ASN A 72 -6.19 -28.33 7.08
C ASN A 72 -6.47 -29.45 6.09
N ASP A 73 -6.65 -30.68 6.57
CA ASP A 73 -6.77 -31.87 5.72
C ASP A 73 -7.92 -31.78 4.70
N ASP A 74 -9.05 -31.20 5.07
CA ASP A 74 -10.25 -31.06 4.23
C ASP A 74 -10.77 -29.62 4.09
N THR A 75 -10.14 -28.65 4.76
CA THR A 75 -10.64 -27.28 4.86
C THR A 75 -9.52 -26.29 4.61
N VAL A 76 -9.81 -25.29 3.81
CA VAL A 76 -8.89 -24.19 3.50
C VAL A 76 -9.50 -22.86 3.95
N SER A 77 -8.72 -22.08 4.70
CA SER A 77 -9.06 -20.70 5.02
C SER A 77 -8.19 -19.76 4.19
N PHE A 78 -8.80 -18.81 3.53
CA PHE A 78 -8.12 -17.88 2.65
C PHE A 78 -8.87 -16.54 2.60
N HIS A 79 -8.21 -15.47 2.16
CA HIS A 79 -8.86 -14.25 1.74
C HIS A 79 -8.97 -14.21 0.22
N TYR A 80 -10.11 -13.82 -0.29
CA TYR A 80 -10.29 -13.50 -1.70
C TYR A 80 -10.82 -12.09 -1.82
N ASN A 81 -10.10 -11.23 -2.53
CA ASN A 81 -10.38 -9.79 -2.62
C ASN A 81 -10.55 -9.11 -1.24
N GLY A 82 -9.80 -9.57 -0.22
CA GLY A 82 -9.81 -9.03 1.13
C GLY A 82 -10.92 -9.58 2.04
N LEU A 83 -11.83 -10.41 1.53
CA LEU A 83 -12.86 -11.07 2.32
C LEU A 83 -12.38 -12.45 2.81
N PRO A 84 -12.48 -12.75 4.10
CA PRO A 84 -12.16 -14.06 4.64
C PRO A 84 -13.16 -15.09 4.14
N GLN A 85 -12.65 -16.20 3.64
CA GLN A 85 -13.41 -17.34 3.15
C GLN A 85 -12.91 -18.61 3.81
N ARG A 86 -13.81 -19.56 4.00
CA ARG A 86 -13.48 -20.90 4.44
C ARG A 86 -14.25 -21.91 3.61
N MET A 87 -13.55 -22.79 2.94
CA MET A 87 -14.15 -23.77 2.05
C MET A 87 -13.59 -25.17 2.32
N ARG A 88 -14.39 -26.18 2.01
CA ARG A 88 -13.97 -27.58 2.04
C ARG A 88 -13.44 -28.02 0.67
N LEU A 89 -12.65 -29.07 0.68
CA LEU A 89 -12.18 -29.72 -0.54
C LEU A 89 -13.38 -30.13 -1.42
N GLY A 90 -13.36 -29.74 -2.70
CA GLY A 90 -14.42 -29.97 -3.67
C GLY A 90 -15.61 -29.01 -3.61
N GLU A 91 -15.68 -28.15 -2.60
CA GLU A 91 -16.74 -27.13 -2.50
C GLU A 91 -16.58 -26.07 -3.59
N ILE A 92 -17.72 -25.63 -4.14
CA ILE A 92 -17.80 -24.55 -5.12
C ILE A 92 -18.54 -23.39 -4.47
N THR A 93 -17.94 -22.22 -4.49
CA THR A 93 -18.54 -20.97 -4.00
C THR A 93 -18.51 -19.92 -5.10
N VAL A 94 -19.59 -19.17 -5.21
CA VAL A 94 -19.68 -18.01 -6.08
C VAL A 94 -19.50 -16.76 -5.20
N VAL A 95 -18.44 -16.00 -5.47
CA VAL A 95 -18.17 -14.75 -4.79
C VAL A 95 -18.58 -13.61 -5.72
N ASP A 96 -19.57 -12.82 -5.30
CA ASP A 96 -20.01 -11.66 -6.04
C ASP A 96 -18.94 -10.56 -5.96
N SER A 97 -18.51 -10.05 -7.11
CA SER A 97 -17.55 -8.96 -7.21
C SER A 97 -18.06 -7.64 -6.59
N GLN A 98 -19.36 -7.49 -6.42
CA GLN A 98 -19.95 -6.33 -5.71
C GLN A 98 -19.72 -6.39 -4.19
N THR A 99 -19.48 -7.56 -3.63
CA THR A 99 -19.09 -7.72 -2.23
C THR A 99 -17.57 -7.64 -2.07
N GLN A 100 -16.87 -6.91 -2.94
CA GLN A 100 -15.46 -6.61 -2.74
C GLN A 100 -15.32 -5.88 -1.41
N GLY A 101 -15.02 -6.64 -0.35
CA GLY A 101 -14.52 -6.05 0.87
C GLY A 101 -13.30 -5.23 0.49
N LEU A 102 -13.29 -3.96 0.85
CA LEU A 102 -12.15 -3.10 0.62
C LEU A 102 -10.92 -3.81 1.19
N ILE A 103 -9.95 -4.15 0.32
CA ILE A 103 -8.68 -4.72 0.78
C ILE A 103 -8.09 -3.72 1.75
N SER A 104 -8.11 -4.07 3.03
CA SER A 104 -7.69 -3.18 4.09
C SER A 104 -6.76 -3.87 5.07
N HIS A 105 -5.92 -3.08 5.72
CA HIS A 105 -5.05 -3.53 6.79
C HIS A 105 -5.06 -2.52 7.93
N GLN A 106 -5.18 -3.00 9.17
CA GLN A 106 -5.21 -2.16 10.36
C GLN A 106 -3.91 -2.30 11.14
N ILE A 107 -3.34 -1.17 11.51
CA ILE A 107 -2.11 -1.07 12.30
C ILE A 107 -2.41 -0.27 13.56
N ARG A 108 -2.17 -0.85 14.72
CA ARG A 108 -2.32 -0.14 16.00
C ARG A 108 -1.00 0.54 16.36
N ALA A 109 -1.09 1.79 16.79
CA ALA A 109 0.07 2.50 17.32
C ALA A 109 0.57 1.85 18.62
N ASP A 110 1.89 1.78 18.78
CA ASP A 110 2.55 1.35 20.00
C ASP A 110 2.40 2.40 21.15
N GLN A 111 3.03 2.15 22.28
CA GLN A 111 3.01 3.07 23.43
C GLN A 111 3.62 4.45 23.11
N LYS A 112 4.52 4.51 22.13
CA LYS A 112 5.19 5.74 21.66
C LYS A 112 4.46 6.41 20.50
N ASN A 113 3.20 5.99 20.19
CA ASN A 113 2.41 6.43 19.04
C ASN A 113 3.05 6.15 17.67
N LYS A 114 3.90 5.12 17.58
CA LYS A 114 4.48 4.66 16.31
C LYS A 114 3.64 3.55 15.71
N TYR A 115 3.44 3.59 14.40
CA TYR A 115 2.70 2.57 13.65
C TYR A 115 3.70 1.58 13.05
N LEU A 116 4.05 0.57 13.83
CA LEU A 116 4.99 -0.48 13.42
C LEU A 116 4.23 -1.67 12.86
N THR A 117 4.70 -2.21 11.74
CA THR A 117 4.07 -3.35 11.07
C THR A 117 5.10 -4.13 10.25
N PRO A 118 4.95 -5.45 10.12
CA PRO A 118 5.68 -6.20 9.12
C PRO A 118 5.31 -5.71 7.71
N ALA A 119 6.31 -5.64 6.84
CA ALA A 119 6.13 -5.33 5.43
C ALA A 119 6.99 -6.26 4.56
N LEU A 120 6.58 -6.44 3.31
CA LEU A 120 7.35 -7.13 2.28
C LEU A 120 7.83 -6.11 1.26
N VAL A 121 9.13 -6.06 1.04
CA VAL A 121 9.74 -5.27 -0.05
C VAL A 121 10.36 -6.22 -1.06
N ASN A 122 9.88 -6.19 -2.30
CA ASN A 122 10.27 -7.12 -3.37
C ASN A 122 10.20 -8.60 -2.92
N GLY A 123 9.21 -8.94 -2.07
CA GLY A 123 9.04 -10.28 -1.52
C GLY A 123 9.85 -10.59 -0.24
N GLY A 124 10.76 -9.71 0.18
CA GLY A 124 11.55 -9.89 1.40
C GLY A 124 10.94 -9.19 2.61
N ASN A 125 10.94 -9.85 3.77
CA ASN A 125 10.38 -9.34 5.02
C ASN A 125 11.25 -8.24 5.64
N LEU A 126 10.59 -7.19 6.16
CA LEU A 126 11.21 -6.18 7.02
C LEU A 126 10.19 -5.59 8.01
N ASN A 127 10.69 -4.82 8.98
CA ASN A 127 9.84 -4.04 9.87
C ASN A 127 9.70 -2.62 9.33
N ALA A 128 8.47 -2.17 9.17
CA ALA A 128 8.13 -0.85 8.68
C ALA A 128 7.51 0.01 9.78
N GLU A 129 7.91 1.28 9.83
CA GLU A 129 7.25 2.33 10.59
C GLU A 129 6.49 3.22 9.60
N ILE A 130 5.18 3.35 9.75
CA ILE A 130 4.39 4.26 8.91
C ILE A 130 4.48 5.66 9.51
N ASP A 131 5.09 6.57 8.76
CA ASP A 131 5.29 7.96 9.15
C ASP A 131 4.70 8.91 8.10
N ARG A 132 3.61 9.60 8.46
CA ARG A 132 2.95 10.59 7.60
C ARG A 132 3.78 11.87 7.39
N THR A 133 4.85 12.08 8.16
CA THR A 133 5.73 13.24 8.02
C THR A 133 6.87 12.99 7.04
N ALA A 134 7.24 11.72 6.84
CA ALA A 134 8.21 11.34 5.84
C ALA A 134 7.62 11.45 4.42
N ASP A 135 8.43 11.91 3.46
CA ASP A 135 7.96 12.07 2.08
C ASP A 135 7.97 10.73 1.33
N VAL A 136 9.03 9.98 1.45
CA VAL A 136 9.33 8.78 0.66
C VAL A 136 9.51 7.56 1.57
N ILE A 137 9.69 6.40 0.96
CA ILE A 137 10.11 5.20 1.69
C ILE A 137 11.61 5.29 1.92
N VAL A 138 12.04 5.13 3.19
CA VAL A 138 13.45 5.14 3.57
C VAL A 138 13.81 3.78 4.17
N ILE A 139 14.74 3.08 3.53
CA ILE A 139 15.18 1.73 3.90
C ILE A 139 16.56 1.83 4.55
N PRO A 140 16.79 1.30 5.76
CA PRO A 140 18.13 1.19 6.34
C PRO A 140 19.05 0.36 5.44
N VAL A 141 20.34 0.72 5.37
CA VAL A 141 21.34 -0.06 4.61
C VAL A 141 21.34 -1.53 5.04
N ALA A 142 21.22 -1.82 6.34
CA ALA A 142 21.20 -3.20 6.85
C ALA A 142 20.02 -4.01 6.25
N ASP A 143 18.84 -3.42 6.12
CA ASP A 143 17.69 -4.06 5.48
C ASP A 143 17.90 -4.19 3.97
N ALA A 144 18.44 -3.16 3.32
CA ALA A 144 18.71 -3.18 1.89
C ALA A 144 19.74 -4.26 1.50
N ASP A 145 20.80 -4.41 2.28
CA ASP A 145 21.82 -5.46 2.08
C ASP A 145 21.24 -6.86 2.34
N ARG A 146 20.45 -7.03 3.41
CA ARG A 146 19.79 -8.30 3.74
C ARG A 146 18.80 -8.73 2.65
N LEU A 147 18.13 -7.78 2.01
CA LEU A 147 17.18 -8.01 0.93
C LEU A 147 17.85 -8.06 -0.45
N ASN A 148 19.18 -7.94 -0.54
CA ASN A 148 19.95 -7.88 -1.78
C ASN A 148 19.44 -6.81 -2.77
N LEU A 149 19.01 -5.64 -2.26
CA LEU A 149 18.57 -4.56 -3.10
C LEU A 149 19.77 -3.96 -3.87
N GLN A 150 19.61 -3.77 -5.18
CA GLN A 150 20.66 -3.22 -6.04
C GLN A 150 20.64 -1.69 -5.95
N TYR A 151 21.35 -1.10 -4.99
CA TYR A 151 21.36 0.34 -4.75
C TYR A 151 22.75 1.00 -4.86
N LYS A 152 23.87 0.24 -4.68
CA LYS A 152 25.22 0.80 -4.56
C LYS A 152 25.72 1.50 -5.82
N ASP A 153 25.21 1.10 -6.98
CA ASP A 153 25.46 1.69 -8.30
C ASP A 153 24.50 2.83 -8.67
N LYS A 154 23.54 3.13 -7.80
CA LYS A 154 22.51 4.14 -8.04
C LYS A 154 22.98 5.54 -7.65
N LYS A 155 22.25 6.55 -8.14
CA LYS A 155 22.49 7.95 -7.80
C LYS A 155 22.47 8.16 -6.29
N SER A 156 23.56 8.68 -5.74
CA SER A 156 23.71 8.95 -4.32
C SER A 156 23.70 10.44 -4.01
N ARG A 157 23.31 10.78 -2.77
CA ARG A 157 23.43 12.11 -2.18
C ARG A 157 24.04 11.98 -0.79
N VAL A 158 24.80 13.01 -0.38
CA VAL A 158 25.42 13.08 0.94
C VAL A 158 24.64 14.09 1.79
N PHE A 159 24.34 13.72 3.02
CA PHE A 159 23.65 14.55 4.01
C PHE A 159 24.47 14.63 5.28
N GLN A 160 24.31 15.73 6.03
CA GLN A 160 24.82 15.81 7.39
C GLN A 160 23.89 15.07 8.36
N ALA A 161 24.46 14.39 9.33
CA ALA A 161 23.67 13.76 10.39
C ALA A 161 22.92 14.84 11.20
N PRO A 162 21.66 14.61 11.56
CA PRO A 162 20.88 15.57 12.31
C PRO A 162 21.50 15.82 13.67
N LYS A 163 21.43 17.08 14.12
CA LYS A 163 21.82 17.46 15.49
C LYS A 163 20.94 16.70 16.49
N GLN A 164 21.56 16.18 17.53
CA GLN A 164 20.87 15.48 18.61
C GLN A 164 20.64 16.44 19.78
N THR A 165 19.44 16.47 20.31
CA THR A 165 19.15 17.21 21.53
C THR A 165 19.14 16.22 22.69
N ILE A 166 20.11 16.35 23.59
CA ILE A 166 20.14 15.61 24.85
C ILE A 166 19.46 16.47 25.91
N VAL A 167 18.48 15.90 26.58
CA VAL A 167 17.81 16.55 27.71
C VAL A 167 18.32 15.88 28.97
N GLU A 168 19.07 16.63 29.77
CA GLU A 168 19.55 16.20 31.09
C GLU A 168 18.82 16.97 32.18
N THR A 169 18.41 16.30 33.24
CA THR A 169 17.86 16.96 34.43
C THR A 169 19.00 17.25 35.39
N LYS A 170 19.36 18.51 35.52
CA LYS A 170 20.37 18.96 36.47
C LYS A 170 19.71 19.93 37.45
N ASP A 171 19.85 19.64 38.74
CA ASP A 171 19.25 20.43 39.85
C ASP A 171 17.73 20.66 39.72
N GLY A 172 17.00 19.59 39.23
CA GLY A 172 15.54 19.67 39.02
C GLY A 172 15.10 20.51 37.82
N LYS A 173 16.04 20.99 36.98
CA LYS A 173 15.76 21.73 35.74
C LYS A 173 16.19 20.93 34.53
N GLU A 174 15.35 20.93 33.52
CA GLU A 174 15.70 20.34 32.19
C GLU A 174 16.73 21.24 31.47
N VAL A 175 17.92 20.68 31.24
CA VAL A 175 18.96 21.32 30.43
C VAL A 175 18.97 20.63 29.06
N LYS A 176 18.70 21.37 28.01
CA LYS A 176 18.72 20.87 26.61
C LYS A 176 20.07 21.21 25.99
N THR A 177 20.89 20.21 25.74
CA THR A 177 22.16 20.35 25.03
C THR A 177 22.01 19.84 23.62
N VAL A 178 22.31 20.67 22.62
CA VAL A 178 22.31 20.28 21.20
C VAL A 178 23.71 19.81 20.84
N ILE A 179 23.83 18.54 20.49
CA ILE A 179 25.09 17.93 20.09
C ILE A 179 25.05 17.71 18.57
N GLU A 180 26.09 18.18 17.90
CA GLU A 180 26.34 17.89 16.49
C GLU A 180 27.20 16.63 16.40
N PRO A 181 26.70 15.53 15.81
CA PRO A 181 27.48 14.32 15.65
C PRO A 181 28.71 14.60 14.77
N LYS A 182 29.88 14.17 15.22
CA LYS A 182 31.15 14.33 14.53
C LYS A 182 31.76 12.97 14.18
N ASP A 183 32.53 12.93 13.11
CA ASP A 183 33.32 11.79 12.72
C ASP A 183 34.64 11.70 13.57
N LYS A 184 35.50 10.74 13.23
CA LYS A 184 36.78 10.52 13.92
C LYS A 184 37.74 11.70 13.81
N ASP A 185 37.58 12.52 12.79
CA ASP A 185 38.41 13.70 12.49
C ASP A 185 37.81 15.00 13.05
N GLY A 186 36.72 14.91 13.81
CA GLY A 186 36.03 16.05 14.41
C GLY A 186 35.15 16.87 13.43
N LYS A 187 34.98 16.38 12.18
CA LYS A 187 34.09 17.00 11.19
C LYS A 187 32.65 16.55 11.41
N PRO A 188 31.65 17.36 10.96
CA PRO A 188 30.27 16.94 11.03
C PRO A 188 30.05 15.58 10.39
N LEU A 189 29.40 14.66 11.10
CA LEU A 189 29.11 13.32 10.62
C LEU A 189 28.19 13.41 9.41
N THR A 190 28.59 12.76 8.30
CA THR A 190 27.79 12.68 7.07
C THR A 190 27.35 11.26 6.80
N TYR A 191 26.27 11.09 6.06
CA TYR A 191 25.78 9.80 5.59
C TYR A 191 25.30 9.90 4.14
N LYS A 192 25.35 8.78 3.43
CA LYS A 192 24.87 8.70 2.05
C LYS A 192 23.44 8.17 1.99
N THR A 193 22.75 8.58 0.94
CA THR A 193 21.47 8.02 0.54
C THR A 193 21.49 7.67 -0.93
N TYR A 194 20.78 6.60 -1.33
CA TYR A 194 20.73 6.10 -2.69
C TYR A 194 19.28 5.97 -3.12
N THR A 195 18.93 6.53 -4.26
CA THR A 195 17.56 6.46 -4.80
C THR A 195 17.42 5.20 -5.65
N LEU A 196 16.36 4.41 -5.40
CA LEU A 196 16.02 3.23 -6.20
C LEU A 196 14.51 3.13 -6.41
N GLN A 197 14.13 2.25 -7.34
CA GLN A 197 12.74 1.87 -7.59
C GLN A 197 12.51 0.47 -7.02
N LEU A 198 11.49 0.33 -6.17
CA LEU A 198 11.03 -0.96 -5.70
C LEU A 198 10.03 -1.55 -6.69
N ASN A 199 10.10 -2.86 -6.94
CA ASN A 199 9.08 -3.55 -7.71
C ASN A 199 7.75 -3.54 -6.97
N SER A 200 7.79 -3.85 -5.67
CA SER A 200 6.59 -3.85 -4.82
C SER A 200 6.92 -3.56 -3.35
N ILE A 201 5.94 -3.02 -2.66
CA ILE A 201 5.86 -3.02 -1.20
C ILE A 201 4.48 -3.48 -0.79
N ARG A 202 4.42 -4.44 0.16
CA ARG A 202 3.19 -4.97 0.72
C ARG A 202 3.14 -4.71 2.21
N ILE A 203 2.01 -4.20 2.69
CA ILE A 203 1.73 -4.01 4.11
C ILE A 203 0.40 -4.69 4.42
N GLY A 204 0.46 -5.81 5.14
CA GLY A 204 -0.70 -6.68 5.31
C GLY A 204 -1.24 -7.16 3.97
N ALA A 205 -2.51 -6.87 3.70
CA ALA A 205 -3.18 -7.20 2.43
C ALA A 205 -3.02 -6.14 1.33
N VAL A 206 -2.35 -5.01 1.62
CA VAL A 206 -2.24 -3.88 0.69
C VAL A 206 -0.92 -3.93 -0.06
N ASP A 207 -0.97 -4.15 -1.37
CA ASP A 207 0.17 -4.17 -2.29
C ASP A 207 0.25 -2.90 -3.12
N ILE A 208 1.45 -2.33 -3.26
CA ILE A 208 1.75 -1.20 -4.15
C ILE A 208 2.98 -1.54 -4.99
N TYR A 209 2.89 -1.31 -6.28
CA TYR A 209 3.95 -1.61 -7.24
C TYR A 209 4.63 -0.35 -7.76
N GLY A 210 5.89 -0.47 -8.17
CA GLY A 210 6.65 0.62 -8.78
C GLY A 210 6.77 1.84 -7.86
N VAL A 211 7.32 1.67 -6.65
CA VAL A 211 7.43 2.73 -5.64
C VAL A 211 8.86 3.20 -5.53
N SER A 212 9.06 4.53 -5.55
CA SER A 212 10.37 5.11 -5.28
C SER A 212 10.75 4.97 -3.82
N ALA A 213 11.99 4.62 -3.55
CA ALA A 213 12.54 4.50 -2.20
C ALA A 213 13.97 5.06 -2.13
N ILE A 214 14.41 5.31 -0.92
CA ILE A 214 15.77 5.74 -0.61
C ILE A 214 16.38 4.70 0.33
N VAL A 215 17.55 4.15 -0.02
CA VAL A 215 18.40 3.44 0.95
C VAL A 215 19.26 4.48 1.66
N SER A 216 19.33 4.41 2.99
CA SER A 216 19.99 5.41 3.81
C SER A 216 21.00 4.80 4.80
N GLU A 217 22.21 5.36 4.80
CA GLU A 217 23.25 5.07 5.80
C GLU A 217 23.08 5.90 7.09
N LYS A 218 21.93 6.59 7.25
CA LYS A 218 21.68 7.44 8.41
C LYS A 218 21.85 6.66 9.71
N PRO A 219 22.74 7.14 10.62
CA PRO A 219 22.92 6.50 11.92
C PRO A 219 21.63 6.44 12.73
N GLY A 220 21.40 5.30 13.43
CA GLY A 220 20.23 5.10 14.29
C GLY A 220 18.92 4.81 13.54
N LEU A 221 18.93 4.68 12.23
CA LEU A 221 17.79 4.21 11.46
C LEU A 221 17.71 2.68 11.54
N THR A 222 16.74 2.16 12.32
CA THR A 222 16.59 0.72 12.61
C THR A 222 15.43 0.07 11.86
N ASN A 223 14.40 0.85 11.51
CA ASN A 223 13.23 0.37 10.79
C ASN A 223 13.13 1.06 9.43
N THR A 224 12.55 0.36 8.47
CA THR A 224 12.14 1.00 7.22
C THR A 224 11.02 1.99 7.51
N VAL A 225 11.17 3.23 7.06
CA VAL A 225 10.13 4.27 7.20
C VAL A 225 9.32 4.32 5.93
N VAL A 226 8.00 4.20 6.04
CA VAL A 226 7.06 4.29 4.92
C VAL A 226 6.33 5.61 4.97
N GLY A 227 6.62 6.46 4.00
CA GLY A 227 6.16 7.84 3.94
C GLY A 227 4.97 8.10 3.01
N ARG A 228 4.78 9.39 2.71
CA ARG A 228 3.63 9.91 1.95
C ARG A 228 3.49 9.35 0.54
N ASP A 229 4.58 8.97 -0.12
CA ASP A 229 4.51 8.43 -1.49
C ASP A 229 3.77 7.09 -1.54
N PHE A 230 3.92 6.26 -0.50
CA PHE A 230 3.08 5.08 -0.32
C PHE A 230 1.65 5.47 0.08
N LEU A 231 1.50 6.35 1.07
CA LEU A 231 0.21 6.73 1.63
C LEU A 231 -0.73 7.40 0.60
N LYS A 232 -0.20 8.11 -0.39
CA LYS A 232 -0.98 8.71 -1.49
C LYS A 232 -1.61 7.66 -2.43
N ARG A 233 -1.04 6.46 -2.49
CA ARG A 233 -1.51 5.37 -3.37
C ARG A 233 -2.55 4.46 -2.70
N VAL A 234 -2.75 4.63 -1.40
CA VAL A 234 -3.76 3.96 -0.60
C VAL A 234 -4.75 5.01 -0.07
N ALA A 235 -5.82 4.57 0.60
CA ALA A 235 -6.71 5.47 1.35
C ALA A 235 -6.45 5.27 2.86
N PRO A 236 -5.52 6.04 3.47
CA PRO A 236 -5.23 5.92 4.90
C PRO A 236 -6.33 6.61 5.72
N SER A 237 -6.79 5.95 6.77
CA SER A 237 -7.69 6.51 7.78
C SER A 237 -7.09 6.33 9.17
N TRP A 238 -7.10 7.40 9.97
CA TRP A 238 -6.50 7.45 11.30
C TRP A 238 -7.59 7.66 12.34
N ASN A 239 -7.84 6.68 13.20
CA ASN A 239 -8.86 6.75 14.23
C ASN A 239 -8.38 6.05 15.51
N ASN A 240 -8.48 6.71 16.67
CA ASN A 240 -8.19 6.15 17.99
C ASN A 240 -6.92 5.28 18.05
N ARG A 241 -5.78 5.80 17.55
CA ARG A 241 -4.49 5.07 17.49
C ARG A 241 -4.52 3.83 16.56
N ILE A 242 -5.49 3.74 15.68
CA ILE A 242 -5.57 2.73 14.62
C ILE A 242 -5.40 3.45 13.28
N LEU A 243 -4.44 3.00 12.49
CA LEU A 243 -4.30 3.33 11.09
C LEU A 243 -4.92 2.21 10.27
N THR A 244 -5.90 2.55 9.44
CA THR A 244 -6.47 1.64 8.44
C THR A 244 -5.94 2.05 7.07
N LEU A 245 -5.28 1.14 6.39
CA LEU A 245 -4.85 1.28 5.01
C LEU A 245 -5.86 0.57 4.13
N VAL A 246 -6.39 1.23 3.11
CA VAL A 246 -7.32 0.63 2.15
C VAL A 246 -6.70 0.74 0.77
N ARG A 247 -6.67 -0.36 0.02
CA ARG A 247 -6.23 -0.36 -1.38
C ARG A 247 -7.20 0.47 -2.22
N ARG A 248 -6.64 1.34 -3.06
CA ARG A 248 -7.40 2.10 -4.08
C ARG A 248 -7.49 1.33 -5.38
#